data_731a0c444f01c96fbc1b4412289def52
#
_entry.id   731a0c444f01c96fbc1b4412289def52
#
_cell.length_a   1.000
_cell.length_b   1.000
_cell.length_c   1.000
_cell.angle_alpha   90.00
_cell.angle_beta   90.00
_cell.angle_gamma   90.00
#
_symmetry.space_group_name_H-M   'P 1'
#
loop_
_entity.id
_entity.type
_entity.pdbx_description
1 polymer ?
#
loop_
_entity_poly.entity_id
_entity_poly.type
_entity_poly.pdbx_seq_one_letter_code
_entity_poly.pdbx_strand_id
1 'polypeptide(L)'
;MKRAYTDEHARSGVHAALPEIETWPNQYPGYEIEIVMPEFTSVCPKTALPDFGKIVLRYIPDKLCLELKSYKMYLHAYRELGIFQENVVNRVLRDIVKAANPISATVVGEFTPRGGLSTVITAAWSRAGRARRGKR
;
A
#
# COMPACT_ATOMS: atom_id res chain seq x y z
N MET A 1 26.85 12.62 -16.60
CA MET A 1 25.59 13.33 -16.31
C MET A 1 25.14 13.04 -14.88
N LYS A 2 24.81 14.07 -14.15
CA LYS A 2 24.29 13.88 -12.79
C LYS A 2 22.88 13.31 -12.84
N ARG A 3 22.61 12.35 -11.97
CA ARG A 3 21.28 11.81 -11.78
C ARG A 3 20.39 12.83 -11.05
N ALA A 4 19.22 13.17 -11.61
CA ALA A 4 18.28 14.09 -11.00
C ALA A 4 17.62 13.51 -9.74
N TYR A 5 17.51 12.18 -9.67
CA TYR A 5 16.96 11.43 -8.53
C TYR A 5 18.03 10.54 -7.94
N THR A 6 18.08 10.48 -6.61
CA THR A 6 19.10 9.75 -5.87
C THR A 6 18.50 8.52 -5.20
N ASP A 7 19.35 7.66 -4.63
CA ASP A 7 18.89 6.55 -3.79
C ASP A 7 18.12 7.04 -2.58
N GLU A 8 18.47 8.22 -2.06
CA GLU A 8 17.76 8.83 -0.95
C GLU A 8 16.32 9.17 -1.34
N HIS A 9 16.11 9.75 -2.52
CA HIS A 9 14.76 9.98 -3.04
C HIS A 9 14.01 8.66 -3.18
N ALA A 10 14.67 7.64 -3.72
CA ALA A 10 14.06 6.33 -3.95
C ALA A 10 13.61 5.65 -2.66
N ARG A 11 14.31 5.88 -1.55
CA ARG A 11 13.96 5.29 -0.25
C ARG A 11 13.03 6.14 0.59
N SER A 12 12.73 7.37 0.16
CA SER A 12 11.91 8.30 0.92
C SER A 12 10.57 7.66 1.31
N GLY A 13 10.22 7.74 2.58
CA GLY A 13 8.94 7.29 3.12
C GLY A 13 8.78 5.79 3.29
N VAL A 14 9.70 4.98 2.78
CA VAL A 14 9.56 3.52 2.80
C VAL A 14 9.54 2.96 4.23
N HIS A 15 10.26 3.59 5.15
CA HIS A 15 10.33 3.15 6.55
C HIS A 15 9.86 4.22 7.54
N ALA A 16 9.17 5.25 7.06
CA ALA A 16 8.63 6.29 7.95
C ALA A 16 7.61 5.70 8.91
N ALA A 17 7.53 6.25 10.13
CA ALA A 17 6.55 5.81 11.12
C ALA A 17 5.15 6.23 10.67
N LEU A 18 4.22 5.28 10.66
CA LEU A 18 2.81 5.49 10.32
C LEU A 18 1.93 4.92 11.43
N PRO A 19 0.67 5.40 11.55
CA PRO A 19 -0.26 4.84 12.52
C PRO A 19 -0.42 3.33 12.37
N GLU A 20 -0.59 2.65 13.47
CA GLU A 20 -0.76 1.20 13.49
C GLU A 20 -2.11 0.81 12.88
N ILE A 21 -2.09 -0.24 12.05
CA ILE A 21 -3.31 -0.85 11.52
C ILE A 21 -3.77 -1.90 12.53
N GLU A 22 -4.96 -1.70 13.10
CA GLU A 22 -5.55 -2.62 14.06
C GLU A 22 -6.34 -3.71 13.34
N THR A 23 -6.60 -4.81 14.04
CA THR A 23 -7.32 -5.97 13.49
C THR A 23 -8.31 -6.49 14.52
N TRP A 24 -9.24 -7.35 14.04
CA TRP A 24 -10.20 -8.03 14.90
C TRP A 24 -10.36 -9.47 14.42
N PRO A 25 -10.76 -10.41 15.31
CA PRO A 25 -10.83 -11.83 14.96
C PRO A 25 -11.87 -12.14 13.89
N ASN A 26 -11.44 -12.73 12.78
CA ASN A 26 -12.32 -13.16 11.70
C ASN A 26 -13.13 -14.39 12.13
N GLN A 27 -14.42 -14.43 11.75
CA GLN A 27 -15.34 -15.51 12.14
C GLN A 27 -15.64 -16.50 11.02
N TYR A 28 -15.32 -16.19 9.77
CA TYR A 28 -15.69 -17.05 8.63
C TYR A 28 -14.53 -17.23 7.66
N PRO A 29 -14.40 -18.41 7.06
CA PRO A 29 -13.41 -18.63 6.00
C PRO A 29 -13.99 -18.34 4.62
N GLY A 30 -13.12 -18.20 3.61
CA GLY A 30 -13.49 -18.33 2.22
C GLY A 30 -14.21 -17.15 1.60
N TYR A 31 -13.88 -15.92 1.97
CA TYR A 31 -14.45 -14.74 1.33
C TYR A 31 -13.38 -13.68 1.13
N GLU A 32 -13.67 -12.73 0.24
CA GLU A 32 -12.77 -11.64 -0.10
C GLU A 32 -13.34 -10.31 0.36
N ILE A 33 -12.49 -9.44 0.86
CA ILE A 33 -12.83 -8.07 1.23
C ILE A 33 -12.16 -7.12 0.25
N GLU A 34 -12.92 -6.16 -0.28
CA GLU A 34 -12.38 -5.07 -1.08
C GLU A 34 -12.62 -3.75 -0.35
N ILE A 35 -11.55 -2.98 -0.18
CA ILE A 35 -11.62 -1.66 0.46
C ILE A 35 -11.06 -0.64 -0.52
N VAL A 36 -11.85 0.40 -0.80
CA VAL A 36 -11.48 1.45 -1.75
C VAL A 36 -11.30 2.77 -1.02
N MET A 37 -10.13 3.39 -1.21
CA MET A 37 -9.86 4.75 -0.76
C MET A 37 -9.77 5.65 -2.01
N PRO A 38 -10.85 6.34 -2.39
CA PRO A 38 -10.87 7.11 -3.65
C PRO A 38 -10.13 8.44 -3.58
N GLU A 39 -9.83 8.93 -2.39
CA GLU A 39 -9.21 10.24 -2.18
C GLU A 39 -7.84 10.13 -1.51
N PHE A 40 -7.00 9.26 -2.07
CA PHE A 40 -5.65 9.06 -1.53
C PHE A 40 -4.72 10.19 -1.97
N THR A 41 -3.85 10.65 -1.07
CA THR A 41 -2.85 11.68 -1.35
C THR A 41 -1.51 11.30 -0.72
N SER A 42 -0.43 11.55 -1.44
CA SER A 42 0.94 11.49 -0.92
C SER A 42 1.73 12.63 -1.54
N VAL A 43 3.01 12.76 -1.19
CA VAL A 43 3.85 13.85 -1.66
C VAL A 43 5.03 13.29 -2.46
N CYS A 44 5.31 13.88 -3.62
CA CYS A 44 6.49 13.53 -4.39
C CYS A 44 7.75 13.95 -3.62
N PRO A 45 8.68 13.03 -3.32
CA PRO A 45 9.87 13.37 -2.53
C PRO A 45 10.82 14.33 -3.22
N LYS A 46 10.73 14.47 -4.55
CA LYS A 46 11.60 15.37 -5.31
C LYS A 46 11.01 16.77 -5.43
N THR A 47 9.73 16.87 -5.77
CA THR A 47 9.10 18.17 -6.09
C THR A 47 8.32 18.74 -4.93
N ALA A 48 8.01 17.94 -3.90
CA ALA A 48 7.14 18.30 -2.79
C ALA A 48 5.70 18.63 -3.22
N LEU A 49 5.32 18.25 -4.44
CA LEU A 49 3.96 18.43 -4.94
C LEU A 49 3.11 17.22 -4.56
N PRO A 50 1.81 17.41 -4.32
CA PRO A 50 0.94 16.29 -3.96
C PRO A 50 0.64 15.38 -5.14
N ASP A 51 0.60 14.08 -4.86
CA ASP A 51 0.08 13.06 -5.76
C ASP A 51 -1.31 12.67 -5.27
N PHE A 52 -2.24 12.51 -6.21
CA PHE A 52 -3.62 12.11 -5.92
C PHE A 52 -3.92 10.79 -6.59
N GLY A 53 -4.75 9.98 -5.95
CA GLY A 53 -5.09 8.71 -6.54
C GLY A 53 -6.13 7.94 -5.74
N LYS A 54 -6.33 6.70 -6.16
CA LYS A 54 -7.25 5.75 -5.52
C LYS A 54 -6.45 4.52 -5.12
N ILE A 55 -6.62 4.08 -3.89
CA ILE A 55 -6.01 2.82 -3.40
C ILE A 55 -7.11 1.79 -3.23
N VAL A 56 -6.96 0.67 -3.92
CA VAL A 56 -7.89 -0.47 -3.81
C VAL A 56 -7.13 -1.62 -3.17
N LEU A 57 -7.64 -2.09 -2.05
CA LEU A 57 -7.14 -3.28 -1.38
C LEU A 57 -8.14 -4.41 -1.56
N ARG A 58 -7.66 -5.59 -1.97
CA ARG A 58 -8.45 -6.82 -1.99
C ARG A 58 -7.68 -7.86 -1.20
N TYR A 59 -8.33 -8.49 -0.22
CA TYR A 59 -7.65 -9.52 0.56
C TYR A 59 -8.62 -10.61 1.02
N ILE A 60 -8.07 -11.80 1.19
CA ILE A 60 -8.81 -12.92 1.76
C ILE A 60 -8.30 -13.09 3.19
N PRO A 61 -9.12 -12.77 4.20
CA PRO A 61 -8.67 -12.87 5.59
C PRO A 61 -8.52 -14.32 6.03
N ASP A 62 -7.56 -14.56 6.91
CA ASP A 62 -7.45 -15.83 7.61
C ASP A 62 -8.01 -15.66 9.02
N LYS A 63 -7.18 -15.39 9.99
CA LYS A 63 -7.60 -15.27 11.39
C LYS A 63 -8.02 -13.87 11.78
N LEU A 64 -7.61 -12.86 11.02
CA LEU A 64 -7.80 -11.45 11.37
C LEU A 64 -8.37 -10.66 10.19
N CYS A 65 -9.31 -9.77 10.50
CA CYS A 65 -9.79 -8.74 9.58
C CYS A 65 -9.19 -7.41 9.97
N LEU A 66 -8.98 -6.51 9.00
CA LEU A 66 -8.53 -5.15 9.27
C LEU A 66 -9.64 -4.35 9.94
N GLU A 67 -9.27 -3.57 10.94
CA GLU A 67 -10.18 -2.62 11.54
C GLU A 67 -10.18 -1.35 10.65
N LEU A 68 -11.34 -0.98 10.13
CA LEU A 68 -11.45 0.00 9.05
C LEU A 68 -11.04 1.42 9.47
N LYS A 69 -11.35 1.84 10.69
CA LYS A 69 -10.99 3.18 11.15
C LYS A 69 -9.48 3.35 11.22
N SER A 70 -8.77 2.37 11.75
CA SER A 70 -7.31 2.41 11.85
C SER A 70 -6.67 2.37 10.46
N TYR A 71 -7.21 1.57 9.54
CA TYR A 71 -6.73 1.54 8.17
C TYR A 71 -6.93 2.88 7.49
N LYS A 72 -8.09 3.52 7.68
CA LYS A 72 -8.34 4.86 7.15
C LYS A 72 -7.31 5.86 7.69
N MET A 73 -7.06 5.88 8.99
CA MET A 73 -6.08 6.78 9.58
C MET A 73 -4.67 6.50 9.08
N TYR A 74 -4.33 5.23 8.89
CA TYR A 74 -3.06 4.83 8.30
C TYR A 74 -2.89 5.43 6.90
N LEU A 75 -3.90 5.30 6.03
CA LEU A 75 -3.83 5.85 4.67
C LEU A 75 -3.80 7.38 4.67
N HIS A 76 -4.56 8.02 5.57
CA HIS A 76 -4.56 9.49 5.68
C HIS A 76 -3.19 10.06 6.09
N ALA A 77 -2.40 9.30 6.82
CA ALA A 77 -1.07 9.74 7.24
C ALA A 77 -0.09 9.90 6.07
N TYR A 78 -0.41 9.33 4.90
CA TYR A 78 0.40 9.51 3.70
C TYR A 78 0.30 10.93 3.12
N ARG A 79 -0.68 11.73 3.54
CA ARG A 79 -0.93 13.06 2.94
C ARG A 79 0.27 14.00 3.01
N GLU A 80 1.09 13.85 4.04
CA GLU A 80 2.29 14.68 4.21
C GLU A 80 3.57 13.88 4.04
N LEU A 81 3.46 12.62 3.63
CA LEU A 81 4.60 11.74 3.50
C LEU A 81 5.21 11.83 2.11
N GLY A 82 6.49 12.20 2.05
CA GLY A 82 7.26 12.16 0.80
C GLY A 82 7.58 10.72 0.44
N ILE A 83 6.94 10.20 -0.60
CA ILE A 83 7.08 8.83 -1.04
C ILE A 83 6.62 8.70 -2.49
N PHE A 84 7.38 7.97 -3.32
CA PHE A 84 6.98 7.71 -4.69
C PHE A 84 5.77 6.79 -4.77
N GLN A 85 4.96 6.94 -5.82
CA GLN A 85 3.73 6.16 -6.04
C GLN A 85 3.99 4.65 -5.99
N GLU A 86 5.07 4.20 -6.61
CA GLU A 86 5.46 2.79 -6.62
C GLU A 86 5.69 2.27 -5.21
N ASN A 87 6.33 3.07 -4.38
CA ASN A 87 6.62 2.70 -3.00
C ASN A 87 5.37 2.75 -2.11
N VAL A 88 4.43 3.66 -2.40
CA VAL A 88 3.14 3.70 -1.70
C VAL A 88 2.45 2.34 -1.77
N VAL A 89 2.26 1.83 -2.98
CA VAL A 89 1.50 0.59 -3.20
C VAL A 89 2.19 -0.60 -2.54
N ASN A 90 3.50 -0.69 -2.71
CA ASN A 90 4.28 -1.79 -2.11
C ASN A 90 4.32 -1.69 -0.58
N ARG A 91 4.44 -0.49 -0.04
CA ARG A 91 4.43 -0.31 1.41
C ARG A 91 3.07 -0.65 2.02
N VAL A 92 1.98 -0.21 1.40
CA VAL A 92 0.64 -0.54 1.87
C VAL A 92 0.46 -2.06 1.92
N LEU A 93 0.85 -2.77 0.85
CA LEU A 93 0.77 -4.23 0.84
C LEU A 93 1.58 -4.85 1.98
N ARG A 94 2.83 -4.42 2.16
CA ARG A 94 3.70 -4.93 3.22
C ARG A 94 3.07 -4.74 4.60
N ASP A 95 2.55 -3.55 4.86
CA ASP A 95 1.99 -3.23 6.18
C ASP A 95 0.70 -3.99 6.45
N ILE A 96 -0.13 -4.23 5.42
CA ILE A 96 -1.34 -5.04 5.54
C ILE A 96 -1.00 -6.50 5.82
N VAL A 97 -0.05 -7.06 5.10
CA VAL A 97 0.39 -8.44 5.29
C VAL A 97 0.93 -8.62 6.71
N LYS A 98 1.72 -7.67 7.18
CA LYS A 98 2.27 -7.71 8.53
C LYS A 98 1.18 -7.63 9.60
N ALA A 99 0.18 -6.78 9.39
CA ALA A 99 -0.89 -6.57 10.38
C ALA A 99 -1.87 -7.73 10.46
N ALA A 100 -2.35 -8.23 9.32
CA ALA A 100 -3.45 -9.19 9.25
C ALA A 100 -3.05 -10.61 8.87
N ASN A 101 -1.85 -10.82 8.35
CA ASN A 101 -1.38 -12.12 7.88
C ASN A 101 -2.45 -12.85 7.04
N PRO A 102 -2.91 -12.26 5.94
CA PRO A 102 -4.01 -12.82 5.14
C PRO A 102 -3.57 -14.05 4.35
N ILE A 103 -4.54 -14.75 3.77
CA ILE A 103 -4.24 -15.83 2.82
C ILE A 103 -3.63 -15.25 1.56
N SER A 104 -4.20 -14.13 1.08
CA SER A 104 -3.68 -13.38 -0.06
C SER A 104 -4.13 -11.93 0.05
N ALA A 105 -3.39 -11.05 -0.62
CA ALA A 105 -3.73 -9.64 -0.68
C ALA A 105 -3.19 -9.03 -1.97
N THR A 106 -3.94 -8.08 -2.53
CA THR A 106 -3.54 -7.30 -3.69
C THR A 106 -3.85 -5.84 -3.41
N VAL A 107 -2.90 -4.97 -3.69
CA VAL A 107 -3.09 -3.52 -3.59
C VAL A 107 -2.88 -2.91 -4.97
N VAL A 108 -3.85 -2.11 -5.41
CA VAL A 108 -3.79 -1.39 -6.68
C VAL A 108 -3.84 0.10 -6.37
N GLY A 109 -2.88 0.84 -6.86
CA GLY A 109 -2.88 2.30 -6.83
C GLY A 109 -3.13 2.84 -8.22
N GLU A 110 -4.20 3.63 -8.39
CA GLU A 110 -4.54 4.31 -9.63
C GLU A 110 -4.34 5.80 -9.40
N PHE A 111 -3.29 6.37 -9.99
CA PHE A 111 -2.92 7.74 -9.73
C PHE A 111 -3.39 8.69 -10.82
N THR A 112 -3.82 9.90 -10.40
CA THR A 112 -4.30 10.93 -11.31
C THR A 112 -3.18 11.34 -12.26
N PRO A 113 -3.49 11.62 -13.55
CA PRO A 113 -2.46 12.04 -14.51
C PRO A 113 -1.70 13.29 -14.08
N ARG A 114 -0.40 13.25 -14.32
CA ARG A 114 0.50 14.41 -14.15
C ARG A 114 1.28 14.55 -15.46
N GLY A 115 1.20 15.76 -16.06
CA GLY A 115 1.85 15.99 -17.35
C GLY A 115 1.37 15.06 -18.45
N GLY A 116 0.11 14.60 -18.37
CA GLY A 116 -0.47 13.70 -19.35
C GLY A 116 -0.26 12.21 -19.09
N LEU A 117 0.53 11.84 -18.09
CA LEU A 117 0.76 10.42 -17.76
C LEU A 117 -0.06 10.00 -16.55
N SER A 118 -0.80 8.89 -16.70
CA SER A 118 -1.45 8.20 -15.58
C SER A 118 -0.67 6.93 -15.26
N THR A 119 -0.72 6.51 -14.00
CA THR A 119 0.01 5.34 -13.54
C THR A 119 -0.93 4.43 -12.77
N VAL A 120 -0.87 3.13 -13.06
CA VAL A 120 -1.54 2.11 -12.26
C VAL A 120 -0.47 1.15 -11.78
N ILE A 121 -0.39 0.96 -10.46
CA ILE A 121 0.61 0.10 -9.84
C ILE A 121 -0.10 -0.99 -9.07
N THR A 122 0.26 -2.25 -9.34
CA THR A 122 -0.34 -3.41 -8.69
C THR A 122 0.73 -4.21 -7.98
N ALA A 123 0.52 -4.47 -6.70
CA ALA A 123 1.39 -5.33 -5.90
C ALA A 123 0.55 -6.43 -5.27
N ALA A 124 1.03 -7.67 -5.32
CA ALA A 124 0.29 -8.82 -4.83
C ALA A 124 1.17 -9.73 -3.98
N TRP A 125 0.55 -10.37 -2.99
CA TRP A 125 1.19 -11.32 -2.12
C TRP A 125 0.25 -12.47 -1.81
N SER A 126 0.81 -13.68 -1.72
CA SER A 126 0.05 -14.84 -1.26
C SER A 126 0.98 -15.81 -0.53
N ARG A 127 0.43 -16.57 0.39
CA ARG A 127 1.18 -17.60 1.12
C ARG A 127 1.71 -18.67 0.18
N ALA A 128 0.90 -19.06 -0.80
CA ALA A 128 1.28 -20.10 -1.77
C ALA A 128 2.46 -19.65 -2.63
N GLY A 129 2.45 -18.40 -3.10
CA GLY A 129 3.55 -17.84 -3.88
C GLY A 129 4.85 -17.79 -3.09
N ARG A 130 4.78 -17.38 -1.81
CA ARG A 130 5.92 -17.32 -0.92
C ARG A 130 6.48 -18.71 -0.63
N ALA A 131 5.61 -19.68 -0.38
CA ALA A 131 6.03 -21.06 -0.14
C ALA A 131 6.76 -21.65 -1.35
N ARG A 132 6.24 -21.41 -2.55
CA ARG A 132 6.89 -21.86 -3.78
C ARG A 132 8.27 -21.22 -3.98
N ARG A 133 8.40 -19.95 -3.69
CA ARG A 133 9.71 -19.25 -3.77
C ARG A 133 10.71 -19.82 -2.78
N GLY A 134 10.29 -20.16 -1.58
CA GLY A 134 11.17 -20.73 -0.56
C GLY A 134 11.71 -22.11 -0.90
N LYS A 135 11.10 -22.82 -1.86
CA LYS A 135 11.51 -24.15 -2.28
C LYS A 135 12.50 -24.15 -3.44
N ARG A 136 12.80 -23.01 -3.99
CA ARG A 136 13.72 -22.91 -5.16
C ARG A 136 15.18 -22.87 -4.74
#